data_269a6885d14ede0b7b11a925b0f7c32a
#
_entry.id   269a6885d14ede0b7b11a925b0f7c32a
#
_cell.length_a   1.000
_cell.length_b   1.000
_cell.length_c   1.000
_cell.angle_alpha   90.00
_cell.angle_beta   90.00
_cell.angle_gamma   90.00
#
_symmetry.space_group_name_H-M   'P 1'
#
loop_
_entity.id
_entity.type
_entity.pdbx_description
1 polymer ?
#
loop_
_entity_poly.entity_id
_entity_poly.type
_entity_poly.pdbx_seq_one_letter_code
_entity_poly.pdbx_strand_id
1 'polypeptide(L)'
;MQATRILPDLQCSLLCEEIRQEVTGNFFIIGVINVIRVPQLPVVALKLTVINRWTAGIGQFTETVRLVAPDQTTVLRKGDVKFALQDANTVPATNVTVFGQVEFKTPGNYYVEVLVDDVMKLRYPVPLIVVPPPNQQAQQGQPAPGAPTA
;
A
#
# COMPACT_ATOMS: atom_id res chain seq x y z
N MET A 1 -32.82 -20.43 13.47
CA MET A 1 -32.09 -20.31 12.18
C MET A 1 -30.73 -19.69 12.43
N GLN A 2 -29.70 -20.40 12.14
CA GLN A 2 -28.36 -19.80 12.18
C GLN A 2 -28.20 -18.87 10.99
N ALA A 3 -27.76 -17.64 11.25
CA ALA A 3 -27.44 -16.71 10.18
C ALA A 3 -26.29 -17.30 9.36
N THR A 4 -26.48 -17.40 8.07
CA THR A 4 -25.45 -17.86 7.15
C THR A 4 -24.35 -16.80 7.08
N ARG A 5 -23.13 -17.19 7.44
CA ARG A 5 -21.97 -16.32 7.33
C ARG A 5 -21.25 -16.64 6.03
N ILE A 6 -21.02 -15.62 5.22
CA ILE A 6 -20.35 -15.75 3.93
C ILE A 6 -19.14 -14.81 3.93
N LEU A 7 -17.96 -15.36 3.70
CA LEU A 7 -16.74 -14.55 3.58
C LEU A 7 -16.86 -13.59 2.39
N PRO A 8 -16.45 -12.34 2.57
CA PRO A 8 -16.56 -11.35 1.49
C PRO A 8 -15.48 -11.54 0.43
N ASP A 9 -15.74 -10.97 -0.73
CA ASP A 9 -14.78 -10.81 -1.79
C ASP A 9 -14.10 -9.46 -1.69
N LEU A 10 -12.82 -9.41 -1.99
CA LEU A 10 -12.07 -8.16 -2.09
C LEU A 10 -12.29 -7.58 -3.49
N GLN A 11 -13.01 -6.47 -3.55
CA GLN A 11 -13.31 -5.79 -4.80
C GLN A 11 -12.06 -5.10 -5.36
N CYS A 12 -11.31 -4.42 -4.50
CA CYS A 12 -10.06 -3.76 -4.86
C CYS A 12 -9.20 -3.48 -3.63
N SER A 13 -7.91 -3.33 -3.86
CA SER A 13 -6.93 -2.84 -2.88
C SER A 13 -5.93 -1.96 -3.60
N LEU A 14 -5.67 -0.78 -3.04
CA LEU A 14 -4.70 0.16 -3.59
C LEU A 14 -3.84 0.73 -2.47
N LEU A 15 -2.55 0.85 -2.75
CA LEU A 15 -1.61 1.62 -1.93
C LEU A 15 -1.50 3.02 -2.53
N CYS A 16 -1.66 4.04 -1.70
CA CYS A 16 -1.66 5.43 -2.13
C CYS A 16 -1.02 6.33 -1.08
N GLU A 17 -0.80 7.59 -1.46
CA GLU A 17 -0.24 8.59 -0.55
C GLU A 17 -1.28 9.08 0.44
N GLU A 18 -2.50 9.36 -0.02
CA GLU A 18 -3.55 9.93 0.81
C GLU A 18 -4.94 9.54 0.31
N ILE A 19 -5.86 9.38 1.27
CA ILE A 19 -7.29 9.22 1.03
C ILE A 19 -8.00 10.40 1.68
N ARG A 20 -8.91 11.02 0.93
CA ARG A 20 -9.83 12.03 1.43
C ARG A 20 -11.26 11.57 1.22
N GLN A 21 -12.13 11.96 2.13
CA GLN A 21 -13.55 11.66 2.01
C GLN A 21 -14.34 12.96 1.84
N GLU A 22 -15.23 12.97 0.85
CA GLU A 22 -16.15 14.08 0.66
C GLU A 22 -17.26 14.08 1.72
N VAL A 23 -17.91 15.22 1.90
CA VAL A 23 -19.10 15.34 2.74
C VAL A 23 -20.22 14.37 2.29
N THR A 24 -20.28 14.06 1.00
CA THR A 24 -21.21 13.10 0.43
C THR A 24 -20.89 11.64 0.78
N GLY A 25 -19.70 11.36 1.32
CA GLY A 25 -19.23 10.01 1.64
C GLY A 25 -18.34 9.38 0.58
N ASN A 26 -18.17 9.99 -0.59
CA ASN A 26 -17.30 9.49 -1.63
C ASN A 26 -15.83 9.67 -1.26
N PHE A 27 -14.97 8.78 -1.76
CA PHE A 27 -13.54 8.85 -1.49
C PHE A 27 -12.76 9.40 -2.67
N PHE A 28 -11.77 10.23 -2.36
CA PHE A 28 -10.70 10.62 -3.28
C PHE A 28 -9.45 9.81 -2.97
N ILE A 29 -8.88 9.20 -3.99
CA ILE A 29 -7.60 8.51 -3.89
C ILE A 29 -6.54 9.41 -4.52
N ILE A 30 -5.55 9.80 -3.73
CA ILE A 30 -4.48 10.72 -4.15
C ILE A 30 -3.17 9.97 -4.17
N GLY A 31 -2.51 9.95 -5.33
CA GLY A 31 -1.19 9.36 -5.49
C GLY A 31 -1.17 7.85 -5.34
N VAL A 32 -1.80 7.12 -6.27
CA VAL A 32 -1.68 5.66 -6.31
C VAL A 32 -0.22 5.29 -6.55
N ILE A 33 0.34 4.47 -5.65
CA ILE A 33 1.76 4.15 -5.65
C ILE A 33 1.99 2.87 -6.45
N ASN A 34 2.74 2.98 -7.54
CA ASN A 34 3.22 1.83 -8.33
C ASN A 34 4.60 1.40 -7.89
N VAL A 35 5.47 2.39 -7.65
CA VAL A 35 6.86 2.21 -7.25
C VAL A 35 7.21 3.28 -6.24
N ILE A 36 7.87 2.91 -5.16
CA ILE A 36 8.42 3.87 -4.20
C ILE A 36 9.82 4.27 -4.66
N ARG A 37 10.00 5.54 -5.01
CA ARG A 37 11.29 6.09 -5.42
C ARG A 37 11.84 6.94 -4.30
N VAL A 38 13.05 6.62 -3.87
CA VAL A 38 13.73 7.33 -2.78
C VAL A 38 15.13 7.77 -3.22
N PRO A 39 15.64 8.90 -2.72
CA PRO A 39 16.97 9.38 -3.10
C PRO A 39 18.08 8.58 -2.46
N GLN A 40 17.84 8.00 -1.32
CA GLN A 40 18.81 7.24 -0.53
C GLN A 40 18.11 6.33 0.48
N LEU A 41 18.84 5.39 1.04
CA LEU A 41 18.40 4.51 2.13
C LEU A 41 19.37 4.64 3.33
N PRO A 42 18.90 4.54 4.56
CA PRO A 42 17.50 4.35 4.97
C PRO A 42 16.67 5.61 4.77
N VAL A 43 15.37 5.42 4.64
CA VAL A 43 14.43 6.53 4.48
C VAL A 43 13.15 6.23 5.27
N VAL A 44 12.49 7.27 5.76
CA VAL A 44 11.20 7.14 6.45
C VAL A 44 10.10 7.73 5.57
N ALA A 45 9.13 6.91 5.21
CA ALA A 45 7.90 7.38 4.60
C ALA A 45 6.97 7.88 5.69
N LEU A 46 6.56 9.14 5.62
CA LEU A 46 5.74 9.76 6.65
C LEU A 46 4.36 9.14 6.73
N LYS A 47 3.81 8.73 5.58
CA LYS A 47 2.47 8.20 5.48
C LYS A 47 2.32 7.32 4.25
N LEU A 48 1.82 6.11 4.46
CA LEU A 48 1.37 5.20 3.41
C LEU A 48 -0.06 4.76 3.74
N THR A 49 -0.93 4.78 2.76
CA THR A 49 -2.35 4.51 2.97
C THR A 49 -2.80 3.37 2.06
N VAL A 50 -3.49 2.39 2.65
CA VAL A 50 -4.10 1.28 1.91
C VAL A 50 -5.61 1.43 1.99
N ILE A 51 -6.27 1.45 0.83
CA ILE A 51 -7.73 1.43 0.75
C ILE A 51 -8.18 0.08 0.18
N ASN A 52 -9.10 -0.56 0.89
CA ASN A 52 -9.70 -1.83 0.49
C ASN A 52 -11.20 -1.72 0.45
N ARG A 53 -11.81 -2.36 -0.55
CA ARG A 53 -13.26 -2.46 -0.65
C ARG A 53 -13.69 -3.91 -0.65
N TRP A 54 -14.67 -4.22 0.20
CA TRP A 54 -15.21 -5.56 0.39
C TRP A 54 -16.66 -5.61 -0.03
N THR A 55 -17.05 -6.70 -0.68
CA THR A 55 -18.40 -6.91 -1.21
C THR A 55 -18.80 -8.39 -1.09
N ALA A 56 -20.07 -8.67 -1.36
CA ALA A 56 -20.60 -10.03 -1.50
C ALA A 56 -20.45 -10.92 -0.26
N GLY A 57 -20.32 -10.32 0.93
CA GLY A 57 -20.23 -11.08 2.17
C GLY A 57 -21.45 -10.87 3.08
N ILE A 58 -21.60 -11.74 4.04
CA ILE A 58 -22.64 -11.64 5.11
C ILE A 58 -22.00 -11.96 6.43
N GLY A 59 -22.07 -11.02 7.37
CA GLY A 59 -21.58 -11.19 8.73
C GLY A 59 -20.62 -10.10 9.17
N GLN A 60 -19.92 -10.38 10.27
CA GLN A 60 -18.88 -9.51 10.84
C GLN A 60 -17.52 -10.12 10.55
N PHE A 61 -16.57 -9.26 10.19
CA PHE A 61 -15.25 -9.67 9.75
C PHE A 61 -14.16 -8.77 10.32
N THR A 62 -12.95 -9.28 10.34
CA THR A 62 -11.74 -8.51 10.62
C THR A 62 -10.84 -8.50 9.38
N GLU A 63 -10.61 -7.31 8.84
CA GLU A 63 -9.60 -7.11 7.81
C GLU A 63 -8.24 -6.95 8.47
N THR A 64 -7.22 -7.58 7.91
CA THR A 64 -5.82 -7.35 8.28
C THR A 64 -5.06 -6.90 7.04
N VAL A 65 -4.33 -5.80 7.18
CA VAL A 65 -3.39 -5.31 6.16
C VAL A 65 -1.99 -5.40 6.72
N ARG A 66 -1.08 -6.04 5.98
CA ARG A 66 0.32 -6.14 6.35
C ARG A 66 1.21 -5.54 5.27
N LEU A 67 2.22 -4.80 5.69
CA LEU A 67 3.32 -4.38 4.84
C LEU A 67 4.52 -5.26 5.15
N VAL A 68 4.98 -6.02 4.17
CA VAL A 68 5.98 -7.08 4.34
C VAL A 68 7.26 -6.70 3.60
N ALA A 69 8.40 -6.98 4.22
CA ALA A 69 9.71 -6.70 3.69
C ALA A 69 10.06 -7.62 2.49
N PRO A 70 11.14 -7.30 1.73
CA PRO A 70 11.55 -8.12 0.59
C PRO A 70 11.90 -9.58 0.91
N ASP A 71 12.23 -9.89 2.17
CA ASP A 71 12.46 -11.27 2.62
C ASP A 71 11.17 -12.11 2.63
N GLN A 72 10.00 -11.47 2.44
CA GLN A 72 8.67 -12.05 2.40
C GLN A 72 8.19 -12.62 3.74
N THR A 73 8.91 -12.38 4.81
CA THR A 73 8.58 -12.90 6.15
C THR A 73 8.48 -11.80 7.21
N THR A 74 9.31 -10.76 7.12
CA THR A 74 9.32 -9.68 8.10
C THR A 74 8.16 -8.72 7.86
N VAL A 75 7.25 -8.63 8.82
CA VAL A 75 6.13 -7.69 8.80
C VAL A 75 6.60 -6.34 9.36
N LEU A 76 6.63 -5.30 8.52
CA LEU A 76 7.02 -3.96 8.94
C LEU A 76 5.89 -3.25 9.66
N ARG A 77 4.67 -3.40 9.18
CA ARG A 77 3.46 -2.80 9.73
C ARG A 77 2.28 -3.72 9.55
N LYS A 78 1.34 -3.65 10.50
CA LYS A 78 0.09 -4.39 10.47
C LYS A 78 -1.03 -3.51 10.98
N GLY A 79 -2.18 -3.57 10.35
CA GLY A 79 -3.39 -2.90 10.79
C GLY A 79 -4.59 -3.82 10.69
N ASP A 80 -5.47 -3.78 11.69
CA ASP A 80 -6.71 -4.54 11.72
C ASP A 80 -7.90 -3.57 11.71
N VAL A 81 -8.92 -3.91 10.93
CA VAL A 81 -10.18 -3.16 10.84
C VAL A 81 -11.34 -4.12 10.95
N LYS A 82 -12.23 -3.89 11.90
CA LYS A 82 -13.49 -4.64 12.01
C LYS A 82 -14.55 -3.99 11.13
N PHE A 83 -15.28 -4.81 10.38
CA PHE A 83 -16.34 -4.36 9.51
C PHE A 83 -17.44 -5.41 9.39
N ALA A 84 -18.58 -5.01 8.84
CA ALA A 84 -19.74 -5.89 8.64
C ALA A 84 -20.35 -5.68 7.28
N LEU A 85 -20.87 -6.75 6.70
CA LEU A 85 -21.69 -6.75 5.49
C LEU A 85 -23.00 -7.44 5.79
N GLN A 86 -24.11 -6.84 5.33
CA GLN A 86 -25.45 -7.36 5.66
C GLN A 86 -25.98 -8.33 4.61
N ASP A 87 -25.70 -8.05 3.34
CA ASP A 87 -26.03 -8.95 2.24
C ASP A 87 -25.18 -8.67 0.99
N ALA A 88 -25.31 -9.56 -0.01
CA ALA A 88 -24.52 -9.46 -1.22
C ALA A 88 -24.86 -8.26 -2.12
N ASN A 89 -25.98 -7.60 -1.88
CA ASN A 89 -26.48 -6.49 -2.69
C ASN A 89 -26.32 -5.12 -2.00
N THR A 90 -25.74 -5.11 -0.81
CA THR A 90 -25.50 -3.85 -0.07
C THR A 90 -24.28 -3.11 -0.58
N VAL A 91 -24.17 -1.86 -0.14
CA VAL A 91 -23.01 -1.01 -0.44
C VAL A 91 -21.73 -1.69 0.05
N PRO A 92 -20.67 -1.73 -0.78
CA PRO A 92 -19.39 -2.28 -0.35
C PRO A 92 -18.85 -1.59 0.89
N ALA A 93 -18.18 -2.35 1.75
CA ALA A 93 -17.46 -1.79 2.88
C ALA A 93 -16.10 -1.26 2.39
N THR A 94 -15.81 0.00 2.68
CA THR A 94 -14.53 0.63 2.34
C THR A 94 -13.74 0.87 3.61
N ASN A 95 -12.57 0.25 3.70
CA ASN A 95 -11.67 0.36 4.84
C ASN A 95 -10.39 1.07 4.42
N VAL A 96 -9.93 1.98 5.27
CA VAL A 96 -8.70 2.75 5.05
C VAL A 96 -7.76 2.47 6.20
N THR A 97 -6.55 2.02 5.89
CA THR A 97 -5.48 1.78 6.86
C THR A 97 -4.32 2.72 6.57
N VAL A 98 -3.91 3.48 7.57
CA VAL A 98 -2.79 4.43 7.45
C VAL A 98 -1.61 3.91 8.23
N PHE A 99 -0.47 3.75 7.55
CA PHE A 99 0.81 3.45 8.18
C PHE A 99 1.64 4.72 8.24
N GLY A 100 1.91 5.20 9.46
CA GLY A 100 2.76 6.37 9.68
C GLY A 100 4.21 5.99 9.93
N GLN A 101 5.14 6.81 9.45
CA GLN A 101 6.58 6.69 9.75
C GLN A 101 7.14 5.30 9.47
N VAL A 102 6.96 4.82 8.25
CA VAL A 102 7.49 3.53 7.82
C VAL A 102 8.94 3.68 7.40
N GLU A 103 9.86 3.00 8.08
CA GLU A 103 11.27 3.02 7.75
C GLU A 103 11.60 1.93 6.73
N PHE A 104 12.21 2.33 5.63
CA PHE A 104 12.75 1.43 4.62
C PHE A 104 14.27 1.43 4.68
N LYS A 105 14.86 0.26 4.84
CA LYS A 105 16.33 0.09 5.00
C LYS A 105 16.99 -0.47 3.76
N THR A 106 16.27 -1.28 2.99
CA THR A 106 16.82 -1.98 1.82
C THR A 106 15.94 -1.77 0.59
N PRO A 107 16.52 -1.73 -0.62
CA PRO A 107 15.74 -1.75 -1.84
C PRO A 107 15.17 -3.16 -2.08
N GLY A 108 14.18 -3.25 -2.96
CA GLY A 108 13.59 -4.51 -3.37
C GLY A 108 12.08 -4.45 -3.41
N ASN A 109 11.45 -5.60 -3.58
CA ASN A 109 10.01 -5.71 -3.63
C ASN A 109 9.45 -5.90 -2.22
N TYR A 110 8.79 -4.89 -1.71
CA TYR A 110 7.92 -5.00 -0.56
C TYR A 110 6.56 -5.54 -1.00
N TYR A 111 5.76 -6.01 -0.06
CA TYR A 111 4.46 -6.59 -0.37
C TYR A 111 3.38 -6.02 0.54
N VAL A 112 2.23 -5.73 -0.05
CA VAL A 112 1.01 -5.49 0.71
C VAL A 112 0.22 -6.79 0.70
N GLU A 113 -0.17 -7.24 1.88
CA GLU A 113 -1.00 -8.42 2.06
C GLU A 113 -2.34 -8.01 2.68
N VAL A 114 -3.43 -8.48 2.10
CA VAL A 114 -4.78 -8.20 2.57
C VAL A 114 -5.45 -9.51 2.94
N LEU A 115 -5.88 -9.60 4.19
CA LEU A 115 -6.53 -10.78 4.75
C LEU A 115 -7.90 -10.41 5.31
N VAL A 116 -8.79 -11.38 5.31
CA VAL A 116 -10.05 -11.32 6.05
C VAL A 116 -10.17 -12.57 6.91
N ASP A 117 -10.37 -12.38 8.21
CA ASP A 117 -10.43 -13.46 9.20
C ASP A 117 -9.26 -14.47 9.01
N ASP A 118 -8.05 -13.93 8.88
CA ASP A 118 -6.81 -14.69 8.66
C ASP A 118 -6.70 -15.44 7.33
N VAL A 119 -7.66 -15.23 6.40
CA VAL A 119 -7.60 -15.78 5.05
C VAL A 119 -7.01 -14.73 4.11
N MET A 120 -5.87 -15.05 3.47
CA MET A 120 -5.24 -14.15 2.52
C MET A 120 -6.08 -14.06 1.25
N LYS A 121 -6.49 -12.83 0.91
CA LYS A 121 -7.27 -12.54 -0.29
C LYS A 121 -6.42 -11.97 -1.41
N LEU A 122 -5.39 -11.22 -1.07
CA LEU A 122 -4.56 -10.55 -2.06
C LEU A 122 -3.18 -10.28 -1.48
N ARG A 123 -2.19 -10.43 -2.33
CA ARG A 123 -0.81 -10.02 -2.09
C ARG A 123 -0.28 -9.39 -3.35
N TYR A 124 0.27 -8.18 -3.24
CA TYR A 124 0.84 -7.51 -4.39
C TYR A 124 2.17 -6.83 -4.05
N PRO A 125 3.09 -6.78 -5.03
CA PRO A 125 4.40 -6.19 -4.82
C PRO A 125 4.33 -4.65 -4.85
N VAL A 126 5.20 -4.05 -4.05
CA VAL A 126 5.48 -2.61 -4.05
C VAL A 126 6.98 -2.47 -4.18
N PRO A 127 7.51 -2.29 -5.41
CA PRO A 127 8.93 -2.10 -5.61
C PRO A 127 9.42 -0.81 -4.96
N LEU A 128 10.55 -0.88 -4.28
CA LEU A 128 11.27 0.28 -3.77
C LEU A 128 12.63 0.35 -4.47
N ILE A 129 12.88 1.48 -5.13
CA ILE A 129 14.12 1.72 -5.85
C ILE A 129 14.78 3.02 -5.38
N VAL A 130 16.09 3.03 -5.45
CA VAL A 130 16.89 4.23 -5.16
C VAL A 130 17.12 4.96 -6.47
N VAL A 131 16.67 6.23 -6.53
CA VAL A 131 16.88 7.10 -7.68
C VAL A 131 17.66 8.31 -7.19
N PRO A 132 18.96 8.44 -7.58
CA PRO A 132 19.76 9.58 -7.16
C PRO A 132 19.15 10.91 -7.62
N PRO A 133 19.34 12.01 -6.85
CA PRO A 133 18.85 13.33 -7.25
C PRO A 133 19.42 13.76 -8.61
N PRO A 134 18.70 14.57 -9.41
CA PRO A 134 19.12 14.99 -10.76
C PRO A 134 20.53 15.62 -10.81
N ASN A 135 20.92 16.33 -9.77
CA ASN A 135 22.25 16.96 -9.69
C ASN A 135 23.39 15.95 -9.56
N GLN A 136 23.13 14.77 -9.00
CA GLN A 136 24.13 13.69 -8.94
C GLN A 136 24.18 12.87 -10.22
N GLN A 137 23.07 12.79 -10.92
CA GLN A 137 23.03 12.12 -12.23
C GLN A 137 23.78 12.91 -13.31
N ALA A 138 23.72 14.25 -13.25
CA ALA A 138 24.43 15.12 -14.18
C ALA A 138 25.97 15.06 -13.99
N GLN A 139 26.44 14.77 -12.78
CA GLN A 139 27.88 14.68 -12.51
C GLN A 139 28.53 13.37 -13.01
N GLN A 140 27.75 12.34 -13.21
CA GLN A 140 28.26 11.05 -13.70
C GLN A 140 28.42 11.00 -15.23
N GLY A 141 27.87 11.97 -15.95
CA GLY A 141 27.92 12.03 -17.42
C GLY A 141 28.74 13.18 -18.01
N GLN A 142 29.36 14.04 -17.20
CA GLN A 142 30.17 15.12 -17.70
C GLN A 142 31.61 14.69 -17.93
N PRO A 143 32.16 14.94 -19.13
CA PRO A 143 33.60 14.79 -19.34
C PRO A 143 34.34 15.75 -18.42
N ALA A 144 35.49 15.30 -17.92
CA ALA A 144 36.33 16.09 -17.04
C ALA A 144 36.62 17.49 -17.64
N PRO A 145 36.45 18.58 -16.88
CA PRO A 145 36.77 19.92 -17.38
C PRO A 145 38.30 19.97 -17.68
N GLY A 146 38.64 20.28 -18.91
CA GLY A 146 40.02 20.41 -19.32
C GLY A 146 40.50 19.44 -20.41
N ALA A 147 39.62 18.64 -21.01
CA ALA A 147 39.99 17.89 -22.20
C ALA A 147 40.31 18.86 -23.34
N PRO A 148 41.55 18.79 -23.95
CA PRO A 148 41.88 19.72 -25.01
C PRO A 148 40.97 19.44 -26.22
N THR A 149 40.27 20.46 -26.63
CA THR A 149 39.64 20.48 -27.95
C THR A 149 40.74 20.58 -28.99
N ALA A 150 40.93 19.49 -29.64
CA ALA A 150 41.80 19.51 -30.84
C ALA A 150 41.13 20.27 -31.96
#